data_d86e8789c9888eff4c8d918d863e5d5a
#
_entry.id   d86e8789c9888eff4c8d918d863e5d5a
#
_cell.length_a   1.000
_cell.length_b   1.000
_cell.length_c   1.000
_cell.angle_alpha   90.00
_cell.angle_beta   90.00
_cell.angle_gamma   90.00
#
_symmetry.space_group_name_H-M   'P 1'
#
loop_
_entity.id
_entity.type
_entity.pdbx_description
1 polymer ?
#
loop_
_entity_poly.entity_id
_entity_poly.type
_entity_poly.pdbx_seq_one_letter_code
_entity_poly.pdbx_strand_id
1 'polypeptide(L)'
;SIGVLAQIPNFNRMLDSHGVDFEQITAGKYKRSVTMFGKNTDEDRAKLKEELEDVHVLFKDAVSKYRPDLDLDKIATGEHWYGTRALELGLADELKTSDELLGARVSSHDLYHVAYKVKQPLQKRLMANVESAIERADAAGWRRKFESRLPR
;
A
#
# COMPACT_ATOMS: atom_id res chain seq x y z
N SER A 1 9.40 5.14 6.66
CA SER A 1 9.18 3.84 7.32
C SER A 1 9.94 2.76 6.55
N ILE A 2 11.15 2.42 6.98
CA ILE A 2 11.96 1.35 6.38
C ILE A 2 11.81 0.12 7.28
N GLY A 3 11.03 -0.85 6.81
CA GLY A 3 10.70 -2.06 7.54
C GLY A 3 9.82 -2.97 6.69
N VAL A 4 9.60 -4.20 7.13
CA VAL A 4 8.79 -5.20 6.44
C VAL A 4 7.78 -5.78 7.42
N LEU A 5 6.54 -5.92 7.00
CA LEU A 5 5.50 -6.56 7.80
C LEU A 5 4.64 -7.49 6.95
N ALA A 6 4.10 -8.52 7.57
CA ALA A 6 3.02 -9.32 7.03
C ALA A 6 1.86 -9.37 8.02
N GLN A 7 0.63 -9.14 7.54
CA GLN A 7 -0.59 -9.27 8.33
C GLN A 7 -1.49 -10.29 7.66
N ILE A 8 -1.66 -11.44 8.31
CA ILE A 8 -2.40 -12.57 7.75
C ILE A 8 -3.51 -12.93 8.73
N PRO A 9 -4.79 -12.66 8.42
CA PRO A 9 -5.89 -13.16 9.23
C PRO A 9 -5.92 -14.70 9.17
N ASN A 10 -6.29 -15.35 10.27
CA ASN A 10 -6.42 -16.79 10.29
C ASN A 10 -7.85 -17.18 10.70
N PHE A 11 -8.55 -17.83 9.78
CA PHE A 11 -9.94 -18.27 9.93
C PHE A 11 -10.06 -19.76 10.27
N ASN A 12 -8.95 -20.47 10.50
CA ASN A 12 -8.97 -21.90 10.75
C ASN A 12 -9.94 -22.33 11.85
N ARG A 13 -9.91 -21.66 13.02
CA ARG A 13 -10.81 -21.99 14.13
C ARG A 13 -12.29 -21.74 13.81
N MET A 14 -12.58 -20.74 12.98
CA MET A 14 -13.94 -20.47 12.53
C MET A 14 -14.45 -21.59 11.62
N LEU A 15 -13.63 -22.02 10.66
CA LEU A 15 -13.97 -23.12 9.77
C LEU A 15 -14.16 -24.44 10.55
N ASP A 16 -13.25 -24.75 11.43
CA ASP A 16 -13.31 -25.92 12.31
C ASP A 16 -14.59 -25.94 13.14
N SER A 17 -14.98 -24.82 13.74
CA SER A 17 -16.24 -24.69 14.51
C SER A 17 -17.50 -24.87 13.68
N HIS A 18 -17.43 -24.74 12.36
CA HIS A 18 -18.55 -24.94 11.43
C HIS A 18 -18.46 -26.27 10.67
N GLY A 19 -17.53 -27.16 11.04
CA GLY A 19 -17.34 -28.46 10.41
C GLY A 19 -16.82 -28.38 8.97
N VAL A 20 -16.06 -27.32 8.64
CA VAL A 20 -15.46 -27.16 7.32
C VAL A 20 -13.99 -27.53 7.39
N ASP A 21 -13.61 -28.59 6.70
CA ASP A 21 -12.23 -29.02 6.56
C ASP A 21 -11.50 -28.20 5.48
N PHE A 22 -10.25 -27.85 5.76
CA PHE A 22 -9.37 -27.19 4.80
C PHE A 22 -8.17 -28.09 4.49
N GLU A 23 -8.08 -28.53 3.24
CA GLU A 23 -6.95 -29.30 2.76
C GLU A 23 -5.97 -28.44 1.97
N GLN A 24 -4.69 -28.54 2.29
CA GLN A 24 -3.60 -27.88 1.55
C GLN A 24 -2.57 -28.91 1.14
N ILE A 25 -2.45 -29.14 -0.16
CA ILE A 25 -1.50 -30.08 -0.74
C ILE A 25 -0.38 -29.28 -1.40
N THR A 26 0.86 -29.44 -0.91
CA THR A 26 2.01 -28.70 -1.42
C THR A 26 3.16 -29.66 -1.73
N ALA A 27 3.95 -29.32 -2.74
CA ALA A 27 5.25 -29.94 -3.00
C ALA A 27 6.33 -28.95 -2.57
N GLY A 28 7.23 -29.41 -1.70
CA GLY A 28 8.27 -28.60 -1.07
C GLY A 28 7.88 -28.15 0.35
N LYS A 29 8.80 -28.39 1.31
CA LYS A 29 8.56 -28.17 2.76
C LYS A 29 8.05 -26.76 3.09
N TYR A 30 8.59 -25.75 2.43
CA TYR A 30 8.30 -24.33 2.71
C TYR A 30 7.57 -23.64 1.56
N LYS A 31 6.87 -24.41 0.71
CA LYS A 31 6.11 -23.78 -0.40
C LYS A 31 5.06 -22.80 0.08
N ARG A 32 4.53 -23.02 1.28
CA ARG A 32 3.62 -22.09 1.96
C ARG A 32 3.77 -22.29 3.47
N SER A 33 4.36 -21.33 4.15
CA SER A 33 4.60 -21.36 5.59
C SER A 33 3.33 -21.04 6.37
N VAL A 34 2.76 -19.86 6.18
CA VAL A 34 1.54 -19.41 6.87
C VAL A 34 0.36 -19.34 5.92
N THR A 35 -0.81 -19.78 6.38
CA THR A 35 -2.06 -19.84 5.62
C THR A 35 -3.19 -19.12 6.35
N MET A 36 -4.17 -18.61 5.59
CA MET A 36 -5.36 -17.96 6.13
C MET A 36 -6.38 -18.99 6.69
N PHE A 37 -6.41 -20.20 6.16
CA PHE A 37 -7.48 -21.17 6.45
C PHE A 37 -6.99 -22.43 7.17
N GLY A 38 -5.75 -22.81 6.98
CA GLY A 38 -5.15 -23.94 7.67
C GLY A 38 -4.60 -23.59 9.06
N LYS A 39 -4.23 -24.61 9.80
CA LYS A 39 -3.56 -24.47 11.09
C LYS A 39 -2.11 -24.03 10.87
N ASN A 40 -1.73 -22.93 11.47
CA ASN A 40 -0.35 -22.43 11.45
C ASN A 40 0.40 -22.92 12.69
N THR A 41 1.55 -23.52 12.50
CA THR A 41 2.45 -23.96 13.57
C THR A 41 3.42 -22.84 13.95
N ASP A 42 4.17 -23.04 15.04
CA ASP A 42 5.22 -22.09 15.42
C ASP A 42 6.42 -22.18 14.46
N GLU A 43 6.66 -23.34 13.85
CA GLU A 43 7.67 -23.50 12.78
C GLU A 43 7.29 -22.67 11.55
N ASP A 44 6.02 -22.68 11.13
CA ASP A 44 5.52 -21.88 10.00
C ASP A 44 5.71 -20.38 10.25
N ARG A 45 5.40 -19.94 11.48
CA ARG A 45 5.59 -18.54 11.88
C ARG A 45 7.05 -18.14 11.93
N ALA A 46 7.92 -19.03 12.45
CA ALA A 46 9.36 -18.79 12.50
C ALA A 46 9.94 -18.68 11.08
N LYS A 47 9.49 -19.55 10.16
CA LYS A 47 9.93 -19.49 8.76
C LYS A 47 9.47 -18.21 8.05
N LEU A 48 8.22 -17.79 8.25
CA LEU A 48 7.75 -16.52 7.69
C LEU A 48 8.55 -15.34 8.26
N LYS A 49 8.87 -15.37 9.55
CA LYS A 49 9.68 -14.31 10.18
C LYS A 49 11.08 -14.24 9.55
N GLU A 50 11.75 -15.38 9.34
CA GLU A 50 13.03 -15.45 8.64
C GLU A 50 12.94 -14.82 7.25
N GLU A 51 11.90 -15.17 6.46
CA GLU A 51 11.67 -14.59 5.13
C GLU A 51 11.48 -13.07 5.16
N LEU A 52 10.78 -12.55 6.18
CA LEU A 52 10.62 -11.11 6.37
C LEU A 52 11.93 -10.42 6.75
N GLU A 53 12.76 -11.06 7.56
CA GLU A 53 14.09 -10.56 7.92
C GLU A 53 15.01 -10.50 6.70
N ASP A 54 15.00 -11.52 5.84
CA ASP A 54 15.75 -11.53 4.57
C ASP A 54 15.30 -10.39 3.65
N VAL A 55 14.01 -10.20 3.49
CA VAL A 55 13.47 -9.07 2.68
C VAL A 55 13.86 -7.73 3.29
N HIS A 56 13.91 -7.62 4.63
CA HIS A 56 14.33 -6.40 5.29
C HIS A 56 15.81 -6.10 5.04
N VAL A 57 16.68 -7.11 5.03
CA VAL A 57 18.10 -6.95 4.65
C VAL A 57 18.20 -6.44 3.22
N LEU A 58 17.52 -7.08 2.26
CA LEU A 58 17.52 -6.64 0.86
C LEU A 58 16.99 -5.20 0.69
N PHE A 59 16.01 -4.82 1.51
CA PHE A 59 15.51 -3.45 1.50
C PHE A 59 16.56 -2.46 2.02
N LYS A 60 17.24 -2.78 3.12
CA LYS A 60 18.35 -1.97 3.63
C LYS A 60 19.47 -1.81 2.59
N ASP A 61 19.86 -2.89 1.93
CA ASP A 61 20.87 -2.88 0.89
C ASP A 61 20.47 -1.98 -0.30
N ALA A 62 19.21 -2.06 -0.72
CA ALA A 62 18.69 -1.20 -1.77
C ALA A 62 18.71 0.29 -1.37
N VAL A 63 18.39 0.62 -0.12
CA VAL A 63 18.47 1.99 0.39
C VAL A 63 19.93 2.46 0.46
N SER A 64 20.83 1.66 1.01
CA SER A 64 22.26 1.96 1.07
C SER A 64 22.88 2.29 -0.29
N LYS A 65 22.45 1.60 -1.33
CA LYS A 65 22.93 1.83 -2.69
C LYS A 65 22.68 3.25 -3.18
N TYR A 66 21.55 3.85 -2.81
CA TYR A 66 21.13 5.18 -3.26
C TYR A 66 21.31 6.28 -2.21
N ARG A 67 21.49 5.88 -0.95
CA ARG A 67 21.69 6.76 0.21
C ARG A 67 22.77 6.16 1.12
N PRO A 68 24.07 6.18 0.69
CA PRO A 68 25.15 5.49 1.41
C PRO A 68 25.47 6.10 2.77
N ASP A 69 25.15 7.37 2.98
CA ASP A 69 25.45 8.11 4.21
C ASP A 69 24.39 7.93 5.31
N LEU A 70 23.33 7.13 5.06
CA LEU A 70 22.28 6.88 6.04
C LEU A 70 22.73 5.84 7.08
N ASP A 71 22.52 6.15 8.33
CA ASP A 71 22.63 5.21 9.45
C ASP A 71 21.38 4.29 9.47
N LEU A 72 21.43 3.19 8.70
CA LEU A 72 20.32 2.26 8.56
C LEU A 72 19.95 1.53 9.85
N ASP A 73 20.90 1.31 10.74
CA ASP A 73 20.61 0.67 12.02
C ASP A 73 19.71 1.54 12.89
N LYS A 74 19.79 2.86 12.69
CA LYS A 74 19.00 3.84 13.41
C LYS A 74 17.62 4.11 12.79
N ILE A 75 17.53 4.04 11.47
CA ILE A 75 16.34 4.46 10.74
C ILE A 75 15.52 3.32 10.12
N ALA A 76 16.12 2.12 9.96
CA ALA A 76 15.44 0.96 9.38
C ALA A 76 14.72 0.12 10.44
N THR A 77 14.04 0.78 11.36
CA THR A 77 13.29 0.17 12.48
C THR A 77 11.79 -0.01 12.17
N GLY A 78 11.34 0.44 11.00
CA GLY A 78 9.93 0.48 10.64
C GLY A 78 9.20 1.75 11.13
N GLU A 79 9.85 2.58 11.93
CA GLU A 79 9.29 3.87 12.36
C GLU A 79 9.13 4.84 11.19
N HIS A 80 8.28 5.83 11.36
CA HIS A 80 8.12 6.94 10.43
C HIS A 80 8.53 8.27 11.10
N TRP A 81 9.04 9.18 10.30
CA TRP A 81 9.44 10.50 10.77
C TRP A 81 8.79 11.58 9.91
N TYR A 82 8.37 12.67 10.55
CA TYR A 82 7.87 13.86 9.86
C TYR A 82 9.02 14.63 9.21
N GLY A 83 8.69 15.49 8.25
CA GLY A 83 9.65 16.16 7.38
C GLY A 83 10.88 16.73 8.06
N THR A 84 10.73 17.51 9.13
CA THR A 84 11.85 18.10 9.90
C THR A 84 12.79 17.03 10.44
N ARG A 85 12.21 15.98 11.06
CA ARG A 85 13.01 14.89 11.60
C ARG A 85 13.63 14.02 10.50
N ALA A 86 12.92 13.85 9.39
CA ALA A 86 13.43 13.15 8.22
C ALA A 86 14.64 13.87 7.61
N LEU A 87 14.63 15.21 7.60
CA LEU A 87 15.77 16.01 7.17
C LEU A 87 16.99 15.82 8.09
N GLU A 88 16.80 15.89 9.41
CA GLU A 88 17.86 15.67 10.42
C GLU A 88 18.51 14.28 10.30
N LEU A 89 17.72 13.28 9.92
CA LEU A 89 18.15 11.89 9.75
C LEU A 89 18.69 11.60 8.34
N GLY A 90 18.78 12.59 7.45
CA GLY A 90 19.23 12.43 6.09
C GLY A 90 18.27 11.68 5.15
N LEU A 91 17.03 11.42 5.59
CA LEU A 91 15.99 10.76 4.79
C LEU A 91 15.38 11.67 3.71
N ALA A 92 15.51 12.97 3.88
CA ALA A 92 15.12 13.99 2.92
C ALA A 92 16.30 14.97 2.74
N ASP A 93 16.40 15.57 1.56
CA ASP A 93 17.47 16.53 1.25
C ASP A 93 17.02 17.97 1.58
N GLU A 94 15.74 18.27 1.39
CA GLU A 94 15.15 19.58 1.60
C GLU A 94 13.69 19.44 2.03
N LEU A 95 13.18 20.45 2.75
CA LEU A 95 11.77 20.59 3.07
C LEU A 95 11.19 21.71 2.20
N LYS A 96 10.47 21.30 1.16
CA LYS A 96 9.80 22.20 0.21
C LYS A 96 8.49 21.61 -0.24
N THR A 97 7.56 22.47 -0.62
CA THR A 97 6.39 22.05 -1.37
C THR A 97 6.76 21.78 -2.83
N SER A 98 5.95 21.01 -3.56
CA SER A 98 6.13 20.80 -5.00
C SER A 98 6.13 22.11 -5.78
N ASP A 99 5.27 23.06 -5.39
CA ASP A 99 5.15 24.36 -6.06
C ASP A 99 6.38 25.24 -5.86
N GLU A 100 6.95 25.25 -4.65
CA GLU A 100 8.21 25.94 -4.36
C GLU A 100 9.38 25.33 -5.16
N LEU A 101 9.45 24.00 -5.23
CA LEU A 101 10.49 23.31 -5.98
C LEU A 101 10.39 23.60 -7.49
N LEU A 102 9.19 23.48 -8.05
CA LEU A 102 8.95 23.73 -9.47
C LEU A 102 9.14 25.22 -9.81
N GLY A 103 8.60 26.12 -8.98
CA GLY A 103 8.76 27.56 -9.15
C GLY A 103 10.21 28.01 -9.18
N ALA A 104 11.04 27.45 -8.31
CA ALA A 104 12.49 27.73 -8.30
C ALA A 104 13.22 27.22 -9.56
N ARG A 105 12.65 26.25 -10.29
CA ARG A 105 13.27 25.64 -11.48
C ARG A 105 12.79 26.25 -12.82
N VAL A 106 11.65 26.92 -12.85
CA VAL A 106 11.03 27.48 -14.08
C VAL A 106 11.98 28.39 -14.86
N SER A 107 12.84 29.18 -14.17
CA SER A 107 13.76 30.10 -14.83
C SER A 107 14.99 29.45 -15.46
N SER A 108 15.31 28.21 -15.10
CA SER A 108 16.56 27.55 -15.47
C SER A 108 16.36 26.18 -16.14
N HIS A 109 15.15 25.63 -16.14
CA HIS A 109 14.84 24.31 -16.68
C HIS A 109 13.50 24.32 -17.42
N ASP A 110 13.40 23.50 -18.46
CA ASP A 110 12.11 23.17 -19.07
C ASP A 110 11.41 22.10 -18.21
N LEU A 111 10.18 22.40 -17.78
CA LEU A 111 9.40 21.51 -16.93
C LEU A 111 8.41 20.71 -17.75
N TYR A 112 8.46 19.40 -17.66
CA TYR A 112 7.55 18.49 -18.37
C TYR A 112 6.71 17.68 -17.40
N HIS A 113 5.38 17.71 -17.61
CA HIS A 113 4.48 16.79 -16.91
C HIS A 113 4.31 15.50 -17.73
N VAL A 114 4.91 14.41 -17.26
CA VAL A 114 4.82 13.11 -17.91
C VAL A 114 3.81 12.24 -17.20
N ALA A 115 2.73 11.87 -17.90
CA ALA A 115 1.70 10.97 -17.37
C ALA A 115 1.59 9.70 -18.21
N TYR A 116 1.74 8.55 -17.58
CA TYR A 116 1.51 7.26 -18.23
C TYR A 116 0.01 6.94 -18.24
N LYS A 117 -0.58 6.90 -19.44
CA LYS A 117 -1.99 6.54 -19.62
C LYS A 117 -2.12 5.12 -20.16
N VAL A 118 -2.61 4.20 -19.33
CA VAL A 118 -2.99 2.86 -19.77
C VAL A 118 -4.32 2.95 -20.53
N LYS A 119 -4.35 2.46 -21.77
CA LYS A 119 -5.61 2.33 -22.51
C LYS A 119 -6.50 1.31 -21.81
N GLN A 120 -7.56 1.79 -21.19
CA GLN A 120 -8.54 0.94 -20.54
C GLN A 120 -9.33 0.16 -21.61
N PRO A 121 -9.56 -1.16 -21.45
CA PRO A 121 -10.41 -1.93 -22.35
C PRO A 121 -11.83 -1.33 -22.39
N LEU A 122 -12.48 -1.42 -23.56
CA LEU A 122 -13.80 -0.83 -23.81
C LEU A 122 -14.86 -1.23 -22.76
N GLN A 123 -14.79 -2.46 -22.27
CA GLN A 123 -15.69 -2.95 -21.22
C GLN A 123 -15.56 -2.15 -19.92
N LYS A 124 -14.33 -1.85 -19.47
CA LYS A 124 -14.12 -1.01 -18.26
C LYS A 124 -14.58 0.43 -18.46
N ARG A 125 -14.42 0.98 -19.66
CA ARG A 125 -14.92 2.33 -19.98
C ARG A 125 -16.44 2.42 -19.97
N LEU A 126 -17.12 1.38 -20.49
CA LEU A 126 -18.59 1.26 -20.47
C LEU A 126 -19.10 1.12 -19.03
N MET A 127 -18.49 0.24 -18.22
CA MET A 127 -18.87 0.07 -16.80
C MET A 127 -18.67 1.34 -15.98
N ALA A 128 -17.56 2.04 -16.13
CA ALA A 128 -17.31 3.32 -15.45
C ALA A 128 -18.32 4.41 -15.86
N ASN A 129 -18.77 4.41 -17.11
CA ASN A 129 -19.80 5.34 -17.57
C ASN A 129 -21.20 4.99 -17.00
N VAL A 130 -21.52 3.71 -16.84
CA VAL A 130 -22.76 3.24 -16.19
C VAL A 130 -22.74 3.60 -14.70
N GLU A 131 -21.65 3.33 -14.01
CA GLU A 131 -21.46 3.64 -12.60
C GLU A 131 -21.61 5.15 -12.33
N SER A 132 -20.95 5.99 -13.12
CA SER A 132 -21.08 7.45 -13.05
C SER A 132 -22.48 7.98 -13.47
N ALA A 133 -23.22 7.24 -14.28
CA ALA A 133 -24.60 7.59 -14.61
C ALA A 133 -25.57 7.23 -13.48
N ILE A 134 -25.34 6.11 -12.79
CA ILE A 134 -26.10 5.69 -11.60
C ILE A 134 -25.87 6.68 -10.46
N GLU A 135 -24.62 7.03 -10.16
CA GLU A 135 -24.29 8.01 -9.12
C GLU A 135 -24.93 9.39 -9.39
N ARG A 136 -24.93 9.84 -10.64
CA ARG A 136 -25.62 11.09 -11.03
C ARG A 136 -27.13 11.01 -10.89
N ALA A 137 -27.74 9.86 -11.20
CA ALA A 137 -29.17 9.64 -11.05
C ALA A 137 -29.56 9.59 -9.57
N ASP A 138 -28.78 8.94 -8.73
CA ASP A 138 -28.97 8.90 -7.29
C ASP A 138 -28.82 10.29 -6.66
N ALA A 139 -27.77 11.03 -7.00
CA ALA A 139 -27.56 12.39 -6.51
C ALA A 139 -28.73 13.34 -6.92
N ALA A 140 -29.26 13.20 -8.15
CA ALA A 140 -30.42 13.96 -8.60
C ALA A 140 -31.73 13.52 -7.91
N GLY A 141 -31.87 12.25 -7.56
CA GLY A 141 -32.97 11.71 -6.77
C GLY A 141 -32.99 12.24 -5.32
N TRP A 142 -31.83 12.30 -4.69
CA TRP A 142 -31.66 12.88 -3.36
C TRP A 142 -31.94 14.39 -3.32
N ARG A 143 -31.47 15.16 -4.29
CA ARG A 143 -31.76 16.61 -4.40
C ARG A 143 -33.26 16.86 -4.50
N ARG A 144 -33.99 16.16 -5.37
CA ARG A 144 -35.44 16.30 -5.51
C ARG A 144 -36.19 15.96 -4.22
N LYS A 145 -35.78 14.92 -3.48
CA LYS A 145 -36.36 14.58 -2.18
C LYS A 145 -36.09 15.64 -1.11
N PHE A 146 -34.96 16.30 -1.16
CA PHE A 146 -34.61 17.34 -0.18
C PHE A 146 -35.37 18.64 -0.45
N GLU A 147 -35.42 19.08 -1.71
CA GLU A 147 -36.14 20.29 -2.13
C GLU A 147 -37.66 20.19 -1.90
N SER A 148 -38.24 19.00 -2.01
CA SER A 148 -39.67 18.78 -1.73
C SER A 148 -40.03 18.80 -0.23
N ARG A 149 -39.05 18.83 0.68
CA ARG A 149 -39.24 18.87 2.13
C ARG A 149 -38.97 20.22 2.77
N LEU A 150 -38.56 21.22 2.01
CA LEU A 150 -38.40 22.59 2.52
C LEU A 150 -39.77 23.29 2.50
N PRO A 151 -40.28 23.76 3.63
CA PRO A 151 -41.49 24.58 3.66
C PRO A 151 -41.25 25.89 2.92
N ARG A 152 -42.21 26.31 2.10
CA ARG A 152 -42.22 27.62 1.43
C ARG A 152 -42.49 28.72 2.44
#